data_f0a98626cb5c83ef50c38d1678b13ac6
#
_entry.id   f0a98626cb5c83ef50c38d1678b13ac6
#
_cell.length_a   1.000
_cell.length_b   1.000
_cell.length_c   1.000
_cell.angle_alpha   90.00
_cell.angle_beta   90.00
_cell.angle_gamma   90.00
#
_symmetry.space_group_name_H-M   'P 1'
#
loop_
_entity.id
_entity.type
_entity.pdbx_description
1 polymer ?
#
loop_
_entity_poly.entity_id
_entity_poly.type
_entity_poly.pdbx_seq_one_letter_code
_entity_poly.pdbx_strand_id
1 'polypeptide(L)'
;MNGKPIIAIMYDFDKTLCTKDMQGYGFIPSLGITEEEFWNYANEIGHKEHMDSILAYMYAMVKISKDKNIPLLREKLVETGKKVELFDGVSKWFSRINNFGKKLGVCVEHYVISSGLKEIIEGTDIANEFKSIFACEFLYDENGNGIWPKTDVNYTNKTQFVYRINKGVLDVANDNDLNKSMPDDSKRIPFCNMIYIGDGLSDVPLSLIHI
;
A
#
# COMPACT_ATOMS: atom_id res chain seq x y z
N MET A 1 11.58 -18.59 -22.83
CA MET A 1 10.98 -19.07 -21.56
C MET A 1 9.48 -19.24 -21.79
N ASN A 2 8.98 -20.48 -21.91
CA ASN A 2 7.54 -20.74 -22.13
C ASN A 2 6.78 -20.75 -20.80
N GLY A 3 6.81 -19.64 -20.06
CA GLY A 3 5.95 -19.45 -18.90
C GLY A 3 4.56 -19.02 -19.33
N LYS A 4 3.52 -19.35 -18.55
CA LYS A 4 2.18 -18.82 -18.77
C LYS A 4 2.20 -17.28 -18.72
N PRO A 5 1.41 -16.59 -19.56
CA PRO A 5 1.26 -15.15 -19.46
C PRO A 5 0.83 -14.75 -18.04
N ILE A 6 1.36 -13.62 -17.55
CA ILE A 6 1.05 -13.12 -16.23
C ILE A 6 0.10 -11.92 -16.39
N ILE A 7 -0.97 -11.90 -15.60
CA ILE A 7 -1.84 -10.75 -15.39
C ILE A 7 -1.56 -10.21 -13.99
N ALA A 8 -1.16 -8.95 -13.87
CA ALA A 8 -1.01 -8.28 -12.59
C ALA A 8 -2.29 -7.51 -12.26
N ILE A 9 -2.86 -7.78 -11.09
CA ILE A 9 -3.95 -6.97 -10.54
C ILE A 9 -3.39 -6.22 -9.34
N MET A 10 -3.43 -4.90 -9.45
CA MET A 10 -2.95 -3.97 -8.44
C MET A 10 -4.15 -3.32 -7.76
N TYR A 11 -4.10 -3.18 -6.45
CA TYR A 11 -5.19 -2.64 -5.64
C TYR A 11 -4.70 -1.45 -4.83
N ASP A 12 -5.49 -0.38 -4.77
CA ASP A 12 -5.49 0.44 -3.57
C ASP A 12 -6.08 -0.37 -2.41
N PHE A 13 -5.91 0.07 -1.17
CA PHE A 13 -6.36 -0.72 -0.03
C PHE A 13 -7.52 -0.07 0.72
N ASP A 14 -7.32 1.16 1.21
CA ASP A 14 -8.33 1.90 1.94
C ASP A 14 -9.53 2.22 1.05
N LYS A 15 -10.75 1.93 1.51
CA LYS A 15 -12.01 2.13 0.75
C LYS A 15 -12.09 1.37 -0.58
N THR A 16 -11.09 0.55 -0.90
CA THR A 16 -11.08 -0.35 -2.06
C THR A 16 -11.21 -1.82 -1.64
N LEU A 17 -10.37 -2.30 -0.73
CA LEU A 17 -10.45 -3.64 -0.17
C LEU A 17 -11.04 -3.64 1.24
N CYS A 18 -10.88 -2.56 2.01
CA CYS A 18 -11.47 -2.38 3.33
C CYS A 18 -12.40 -1.17 3.38
N THR A 19 -13.25 -1.12 4.43
CA THR A 19 -14.42 -0.21 4.46
C THR A 19 -14.07 1.24 4.82
N LYS A 20 -12.90 1.51 5.42
CA LYS A 20 -12.43 2.86 5.81
C LYS A 20 -10.91 2.95 5.86
N ASP A 21 -10.39 4.13 6.19
CA ASP A 21 -8.95 4.35 6.39
C ASP A 21 -8.43 3.44 7.52
N MET A 22 -7.40 2.66 7.23
CA MET A 22 -6.96 1.55 8.10
C MET A 22 -6.47 1.97 9.48
N GLN A 23 -5.97 3.19 9.64
CA GLN A 23 -5.50 3.72 10.92
C GLN A 23 -6.66 3.83 11.94
N GLY A 24 -7.89 4.00 11.45
CA GLY A 24 -9.11 4.11 12.26
C GLY A 24 -9.57 2.79 12.90
N TYR A 25 -9.05 1.63 12.46
CA TYR A 25 -9.46 0.35 13.06
C TYR A 25 -8.80 0.04 14.40
N GLY A 26 -7.69 0.69 14.73
CA GLY A 26 -7.01 0.38 15.99
C GLY A 26 -5.98 1.42 16.43
N PHE A 27 -5.14 1.94 15.52
CA PHE A 27 -4.08 2.86 15.90
C PHE A 27 -4.64 4.17 16.49
N ILE A 28 -5.48 4.89 15.76
CA ILE A 28 -6.04 6.17 16.22
C ILE A 28 -6.83 6.00 17.54
N PRO A 29 -7.74 5.03 17.67
CA PRO A 29 -8.41 4.75 18.93
C PRO A 29 -7.44 4.45 20.09
N SER A 30 -6.31 3.78 19.83
CA SER A 30 -5.31 3.47 20.86
C SER A 30 -4.63 4.72 21.44
N LEU A 31 -4.64 5.83 20.71
CA LEU A 31 -4.14 7.12 21.16
C LEU A 31 -5.15 7.88 22.04
N GLY A 32 -6.39 7.38 22.17
CA GLY A 32 -7.46 8.06 22.93
C GLY A 32 -7.90 9.37 22.28
N ILE A 33 -7.90 9.44 20.96
CA ILE A 33 -8.40 10.56 20.15
C ILE A 33 -9.34 10.04 19.08
N THR A 34 -10.15 10.95 18.51
CA THR A 34 -11.03 10.64 17.39
C THR A 34 -10.27 10.66 16.05
N GLU A 35 -10.84 10.02 15.03
CA GLU A 35 -10.30 10.10 13.67
C GLU A 35 -10.27 11.55 13.18
N GLU A 36 -11.32 12.33 13.48
CA GLU A 36 -11.40 13.75 13.12
C GLU A 36 -10.26 14.57 13.75
N GLU A 37 -10.00 14.41 15.04
CA GLU A 37 -8.89 15.09 15.73
C GLU A 37 -7.53 14.73 15.12
N PHE A 38 -7.32 13.46 14.81
CA PHE A 38 -6.08 13.01 14.19
C PHE A 38 -5.86 13.62 12.81
N TRP A 39 -6.86 13.52 11.92
CA TRP A 39 -6.74 14.03 10.55
C TRP A 39 -6.67 15.56 10.50
N ASN A 40 -7.39 16.28 11.39
CA ASN A 40 -7.27 17.72 11.49
C ASN A 40 -5.86 18.12 11.88
N TYR A 41 -5.26 17.46 12.88
CA TYR A 41 -3.88 17.71 13.28
C TYR A 41 -2.88 17.44 12.14
N ALA A 42 -3.01 16.31 11.44
CA ALA A 42 -2.14 15.99 10.31
C ALA A 42 -2.26 17.02 9.18
N ASN A 43 -3.47 17.42 8.84
CA ASN A 43 -3.74 18.43 7.81
C ASN A 43 -3.21 19.82 8.21
N GLU A 44 -3.40 20.24 9.48
CA GLU A 44 -2.87 21.51 9.98
C GLU A 44 -1.36 21.60 9.85
N ILE A 45 -0.64 20.54 10.25
CA ILE A 45 0.81 20.47 10.08
C ILE A 45 1.19 20.48 8.60
N GLY A 46 0.52 19.69 7.77
CA GLY A 46 0.77 19.65 6.34
C GLY A 46 0.68 21.04 5.70
N HIS A 47 -0.37 21.79 6.02
CA HIS A 47 -0.56 23.16 5.52
C HIS A 47 0.47 24.15 6.08
N LYS A 48 0.70 24.11 7.40
CA LYS A 48 1.61 25.05 8.07
C LYS A 48 3.06 24.91 7.61
N GLU A 49 3.52 23.67 7.45
CA GLU A 49 4.91 23.37 7.11
C GLU A 49 5.12 23.09 5.60
N HIS A 50 4.07 23.27 4.77
CA HIS A 50 4.10 22.93 3.34
C HIS A 50 4.59 21.49 3.08
N MET A 51 4.12 20.55 3.90
CA MET A 51 4.53 19.15 3.89
C MET A 51 3.59 18.31 3.03
N ASP A 52 4.14 17.29 2.35
CA ASP A 52 3.33 16.25 1.70
C ASP A 52 2.35 15.63 2.70
N SER A 53 1.10 15.44 2.29
CA SER A 53 0.03 14.97 3.18
C SER A 53 0.28 13.58 3.76
N ILE A 54 0.95 12.70 3.00
CA ILE A 54 1.30 11.36 3.47
C ILE A 54 2.40 11.44 4.54
N LEU A 55 3.43 12.23 4.29
CA LEU A 55 4.46 12.48 5.30
C LEU A 55 3.90 13.21 6.52
N ALA A 56 2.92 14.10 6.34
CA ALA A 56 2.28 14.81 7.44
C ALA A 56 1.52 13.86 8.37
N TYR A 57 0.73 12.91 7.84
CA TYR A 57 0.05 11.96 8.71
C TYR A 57 1.05 10.99 9.39
N MET A 58 2.09 10.53 8.68
CA MET A 58 3.11 9.68 9.30
C MET A 58 3.86 10.43 10.41
N TYR A 59 4.17 11.72 10.20
CA TYR A 59 4.72 12.56 11.25
C TYR A 59 3.75 12.69 12.44
N ALA A 60 2.47 12.93 12.18
CA ALA A 60 1.44 13.01 13.22
C ALA A 60 1.38 11.73 14.06
N MET A 61 1.48 10.55 13.44
CA MET A 61 1.53 9.26 14.14
C MET A 61 2.70 9.22 15.14
N VAL A 62 3.91 9.55 14.69
CA VAL A 62 5.11 9.57 15.55
C VAL A 62 4.99 10.62 16.66
N LYS A 63 4.58 11.84 16.29
CA LYS A 63 4.50 12.97 17.21
C LYS A 63 3.49 12.76 18.32
N ILE A 64 2.24 12.37 17.99
CA ILE A 64 1.18 12.14 18.97
C ILE A 64 1.51 10.94 19.86
N SER A 65 2.05 9.86 19.29
CA SER A 65 2.53 8.71 20.06
C SER A 65 3.55 9.11 21.11
N LYS A 66 4.53 9.94 20.71
CA LYS A 66 5.56 10.45 21.63
C LYS A 66 4.96 11.35 22.71
N ASP A 67 4.09 12.30 22.35
CA ASP A 67 3.49 13.26 23.29
C ASP A 67 2.60 12.56 24.32
N LYS A 68 1.95 11.48 23.93
CA LYS A 68 1.09 10.67 24.83
C LYS A 68 1.83 9.55 25.56
N ASN A 69 3.13 9.37 25.33
CA ASN A 69 3.93 8.24 25.81
C ASN A 69 3.31 6.86 25.45
N ILE A 70 2.72 6.76 24.26
CA ILE A 70 2.17 5.53 23.69
C ILE A 70 3.09 5.12 22.54
N PRO A 71 3.89 4.04 22.68
CA PRO A 71 4.88 3.68 21.67
C PRO A 71 4.22 3.24 20.36
N LEU A 72 4.74 3.72 19.23
CA LEU A 72 4.33 3.34 17.88
C LEU A 72 5.00 2.01 17.49
N LEU A 73 4.52 0.91 18.06
CA LEU A 73 5.12 -0.41 17.87
C LEU A 73 4.64 -1.08 16.58
N ARG A 74 5.58 -1.67 15.84
CA ARG A 74 5.28 -2.46 14.64
C ARG A 74 4.24 -3.55 14.90
N GLU A 75 4.42 -4.30 15.97
CA GLU A 75 3.51 -5.39 16.36
C GLU A 75 2.08 -4.90 16.60
N LYS A 76 1.90 -3.70 17.15
CA LYS A 76 0.59 -3.09 17.38
C LYS A 76 -0.10 -2.67 16.08
N LEU A 77 0.68 -2.20 15.12
CA LEU A 77 0.17 -1.91 13.78
C LEU A 77 -0.26 -3.20 13.07
N VAL A 78 0.54 -4.27 13.16
CA VAL A 78 0.16 -5.59 12.63
C VAL A 78 -1.09 -6.14 13.35
N GLU A 79 -1.20 -6.00 14.67
CA GLU A 79 -2.43 -6.38 15.40
C GLU A 79 -3.66 -5.59 14.95
N THR A 80 -3.50 -4.32 14.57
CA THR A 80 -4.58 -3.52 13.99
C THR A 80 -5.10 -4.13 12.70
N GLY A 81 -4.24 -4.72 11.89
CA GLY A 81 -4.62 -5.42 10.65
C GLY A 81 -5.66 -6.51 10.85
N LYS A 82 -5.64 -7.21 12.00
CA LYS A 82 -6.65 -8.23 12.34
C LYS A 82 -8.05 -7.66 12.60
N LYS A 83 -8.16 -6.34 12.80
CA LYS A 83 -9.43 -5.64 13.04
C LYS A 83 -9.97 -4.96 11.78
N VAL A 84 -9.24 -5.02 10.68
CA VAL A 84 -9.64 -4.41 9.43
C VAL A 84 -10.87 -5.12 8.87
N GLU A 85 -11.92 -4.35 8.61
CA GLU A 85 -13.15 -4.85 7.99
C GLU A 85 -13.03 -4.78 6.47
N LEU A 86 -12.96 -5.94 5.84
CA LEU A 86 -12.92 -6.05 4.39
C LEU A 86 -14.34 -5.91 3.82
N PHE A 87 -14.45 -5.36 2.60
CA PHE A 87 -15.72 -5.39 1.89
C PHE A 87 -16.19 -6.83 1.61
N ASP A 88 -17.51 -7.00 1.53
CA ASP A 88 -18.13 -8.29 1.24
C ASP A 88 -17.59 -8.90 -0.06
N GLY A 89 -17.14 -10.13 0.05
CA GLY A 89 -16.61 -10.90 -1.09
C GLY A 89 -15.10 -10.77 -1.32
N VAL A 90 -14.41 -9.80 -0.72
CA VAL A 90 -12.94 -9.61 -0.89
C VAL A 90 -12.17 -10.87 -0.50
N SER A 91 -12.48 -11.50 0.64
CA SER A 91 -11.80 -12.72 1.10
C SER A 91 -11.91 -13.90 0.10
N LYS A 92 -12.96 -13.91 -0.74
CA LYS A 92 -13.17 -14.94 -1.76
C LYS A 92 -12.70 -14.52 -3.16
N TRP A 93 -12.41 -13.26 -3.34
CA TRP A 93 -12.05 -12.67 -4.64
C TRP A 93 -10.79 -13.33 -5.22
N PHE A 94 -9.73 -13.40 -4.44
CA PHE A 94 -8.41 -13.89 -4.88
C PHE A 94 -8.49 -15.33 -5.40
N SER A 95 -9.10 -16.23 -4.64
CA SER A 95 -9.28 -17.63 -5.07
C SER A 95 -10.14 -17.75 -6.33
N ARG A 96 -11.19 -16.93 -6.46
CA ARG A 96 -12.08 -16.93 -7.64
C ARG A 96 -11.33 -16.48 -8.89
N ILE A 97 -10.62 -15.34 -8.82
CA ILE A 97 -9.92 -14.79 -9.99
C ILE A 97 -8.71 -15.66 -10.37
N ASN A 98 -7.99 -16.21 -9.39
CA ASN A 98 -6.90 -17.15 -9.62
C ASN A 98 -7.39 -18.41 -10.35
N ASN A 99 -8.52 -18.97 -9.94
CA ASN A 99 -9.13 -20.14 -10.59
C ASN A 99 -9.64 -19.80 -12.00
N PHE A 100 -10.16 -18.61 -12.21
CA PHE A 100 -10.56 -18.13 -13.54
C PHE A 100 -9.34 -18.00 -14.47
N GLY A 101 -8.27 -17.36 -13.99
CA GLY A 101 -7.01 -17.26 -14.74
C GLY A 101 -6.43 -18.61 -15.13
N LYS A 102 -6.43 -19.58 -14.20
CA LYS A 102 -5.99 -20.95 -14.48
C LYS A 102 -6.76 -21.61 -15.63
N LYS A 103 -8.09 -21.40 -15.70
CA LYS A 103 -8.93 -21.93 -16.80
C LYS A 103 -8.58 -21.31 -18.14
N LEU A 104 -8.13 -20.05 -18.15
CA LEU A 104 -7.68 -19.32 -19.36
C LEU A 104 -6.20 -19.54 -19.69
N GLY A 105 -5.48 -20.35 -18.90
CA GLY A 105 -4.07 -20.62 -19.13
C GLY A 105 -3.13 -19.49 -18.73
N VAL A 106 -3.59 -18.50 -17.93
CA VAL A 106 -2.79 -17.39 -17.43
C VAL A 106 -2.50 -17.54 -15.92
N CYS A 107 -1.44 -16.86 -15.45
CA CYS A 107 -1.12 -16.71 -14.03
C CYS A 107 -1.63 -15.33 -13.58
N VAL A 108 -2.40 -15.26 -12.50
CA VAL A 108 -2.79 -13.98 -11.89
C VAL A 108 -1.87 -13.71 -10.71
N GLU A 109 -1.33 -12.52 -10.61
CA GLU A 109 -0.56 -12.03 -9.48
C GLU A 109 -1.23 -10.78 -8.89
N HIS A 110 -1.27 -10.70 -7.57
CA HIS A 110 -1.91 -9.62 -6.85
C HIS A 110 -0.88 -8.74 -6.17
N TYR A 111 -1.10 -7.42 -6.21
CA TYR A 111 -0.21 -6.41 -5.64
C TYR A 111 -1.03 -5.33 -4.94
N VAL A 112 -0.52 -4.78 -3.86
CA VAL A 112 -1.08 -3.57 -3.24
C VAL A 112 -0.20 -2.38 -3.57
N ILE A 113 -0.82 -1.24 -3.92
CA ILE A 113 -0.17 0.07 -4.03
C ILE A 113 -1.06 1.05 -3.26
N SER A 114 -0.74 1.33 -1.99
CA SER A 114 -1.60 2.07 -1.07
C SER A 114 -0.84 3.16 -0.31
N SER A 115 -1.52 4.26 -0.04
CA SER A 115 -1.04 5.30 0.87
C SER A 115 -1.22 4.97 2.36
N GLY A 116 -1.85 3.83 2.66
CA GLY A 116 -1.96 3.29 4.02
C GLY A 116 -0.65 2.63 4.50
N LEU A 117 -0.71 1.98 5.66
CA LEU A 117 0.47 1.39 6.32
C LEU A 117 0.63 -0.10 5.97
N LYS A 118 1.81 -0.45 5.52
CA LYS A 118 2.19 -1.82 5.17
C LYS A 118 2.01 -2.78 6.34
N GLU A 119 2.40 -2.37 7.53
CA GLU A 119 2.30 -3.18 8.75
C GLU A 119 0.85 -3.58 9.06
N ILE A 120 -0.10 -2.66 8.83
CA ILE A 120 -1.51 -2.96 9.03
C ILE A 120 -1.99 -3.93 7.96
N ILE A 121 -1.61 -3.73 6.70
CA ILE A 121 -1.98 -4.63 5.59
C ILE A 121 -1.41 -6.04 5.84
N GLU A 122 -0.15 -6.15 6.27
CA GLU A 122 0.51 -7.41 6.63
C GLU A 122 -0.21 -8.17 7.76
N GLY A 123 -0.95 -7.47 8.62
CA GLY A 123 -1.74 -8.05 9.70
C GLY A 123 -3.11 -8.59 9.27
N THR A 124 -3.56 -8.33 8.05
CA THR A 124 -4.88 -8.76 7.56
C THR A 124 -4.89 -10.22 7.10
N ASP A 125 -6.08 -10.83 7.10
CA ASP A 125 -6.27 -12.22 6.65
C ASP A 125 -5.94 -12.44 5.17
N ILE A 126 -5.91 -11.35 4.37
CA ILE A 126 -5.63 -11.41 2.93
C ILE A 126 -4.17 -11.07 2.58
N ALA A 127 -3.33 -10.78 3.57
CA ALA A 127 -1.94 -10.37 3.34
C ALA A 127 -1.14 -11.35 2.47
N ASN A 128 -1.37 -12.65 2.66
CA ASN A 128 -0.68 -13.72 1.93
C ASN A 128 -1.14 -13.88 0.47
N GLU A 129 -2.21 -13.21 0.06
CA GLU A 129 -2.67 -13.22 -1.34
C GLU A 129 -1.80 -12.30 -2.23
N PHE A 130 -1.08 -11.35 -1.62
CA PHE A 130 -0.28 -10.37 -2.36
C PHE A 130 1.14 -10.85 -2.58
N LYS A 131 1.60 -10.75 -3.83
CA LYS A 131 3.00 -11.01 -4.18
C LYS A 131 3.93 -9.93 -3.65
N SER A 132 3.46 -8.68 -3.61
CA SER A 132 4.14 -7.57 -2.97
C SER A 132 3.14 -6.53 -2.50
N ILE A 133 3.46 -5.90 -1.36
CA ILE A 133 2.71 -4.81 -0.76
C ILE A 133 3.60 -3.57 -0.81
N PHE A 134 3.24 -2.62 -1.68
CA PHE A 134 3.82 -1.29 -1.74
C PHE A 134 2.93 -0.34 -0.97
N ALA A 135 3.35 0.06 0.19
CA ALA A 135 2.60 0.94 1.08
C ALA A 135 3.56 1.76 1.94
N CYS A 136 3.04 2.76 2.65
CA CYS A 136 3.85 3.49 3.61
C CYS A 136 4.37 2.54 4.69
N GLU A 137 5.60 2.71 5.11
CA GLU A 137 6.28 1.84 6.07
C GLU A 137 7.17 2.68 6.99
N PHE A 138 7.24 2.33 8.26
CA PHE A 138 8.15 2.97 9.21
C PHE A 138 9.49 2.26 9.29
N LEU A 139 10.56 3.04 9.53
CA LEU A 139 11.79 2.54 10.11
C LEU A 139 11.60 2.43 11.62
N TYR A 140 12.04 1.32 12.19
CA TYR A 140 11.90 1.02 13.62
C TYR A 140 13.24 1.05 14.32
N ASP A 141 13.25 1.52 15.56
CA ASP A 141 14.41 1.44 16.43
C ASP A 141 14.58 0.03 17.01
N GLU A 142 15.60 -0.16 17.84
CA GLU A 142 15.91 -1.44 18.51
C GLU A 142 14.80 -1.93 19.46
N ASN A 143 13.91 -1.02 19.91
CA ASN A 143 12.78 -1.34 20.77
C ASN A 143 11.49 -1.58 19.96
N GLY A 144 11.57 -1.53 18.63
CA GLY A 144 10.42 -1.70 17.75
C GLY A 144 9.52 -0.48 17.62
N ASN A 145 9.97 0.73 18.03
CA ASN A 145 9.23 1.97 17.85
C ASN A 145 9.46 2.53 16.46
N GLY A 146 8.40 2.91 15.78
CA GLY A 146 8.45 3.65 14.53
C GLY A 146 9.03 5.04 14.73
N ILE A 147 10.17 5.34 14.07
CA ILE A 147 10.92 6.57 14.27
C ILE A 147 10.98 7.46 13.04
N TRP A 148 10.86 6.89 11.84
CA TRP A 148 10.99 7.60 10.59
C TRP A 148 10.22 6.92 9.46
N PRO A 149 9.65 7.66 8.49
CA PRO A 149 9.11 7.08 7.27
C PRO A 149 10.22 6.36 6.49
N LYS A 150 10.10 5.05 6.31
CA LYS A 150 11.01 4.24 5.49
C LYS A 150 10.62 4.27 4.02
N THR A 151 9.31 4.26 3.78
CA THR A 151 8.71 4.36 2.46
C THR A 151 7.45 5.20 2.58
N ASP A 152 7.25 6.14 1.66
CA ASP A 152 5.99 6.84 1.44
C ASP A 152 5.39 6.42 0.10
N VAL A 153 4.07 6.36 0.05
CA VAL A 153 3.30 6.12 -1.16
C VAL A 153 2.26 7.23 -1.27
N ASN A 154 2.51 8.20 -2.13
CA ASN A 154 1.62 9.32 -2.40
C ASN A 154 1.01 9.24 -3.82
N TYR A 155 0.14 10.16 -4.15
CA TYR A 155 -0.62 10.17 -5.40
C TYR A 155 0.25 10.12 -6.66
N THR A 156 1.38 10.80 -6.65
CA THR A 156 2.25 10.90 -7.82
C THR A 156 3.22 9.73 -7.89
N ASN A 157 3.73 9.26 -6.75
CA ASN A 157 4.71 8.18 -6.75
C ASN A 157 4.11 6.77 -6.83
N LYS A 158 2.76 6.61 -6.72
CA LYS A 158 2.08 5.33 -7.01
C LYS A 158 2.51 4.76 -8.37
N THR A 159 2.74 5.60 -9.37
CA THR A 159 3.12 5.20 -10.72
C THR A 159 4.45 4.46 -10.78
N GLN A 160 5.43 4.80 -9.93
CA GLN A 160 6.71 4.07 -9.91
C GLN A 160 6.54 2.58 -9.60
N PHE A 161 5.58 2.25 -8.74
CA PHE A 161 5.35 0.85 -8.35
C PHE A 161 4.76 0.02 -9.50
N VAL A 162 3.97 0.64 -10.37
CA VAL A 162 3.53 0.00 -11.62
C VAL A 162 4.72 -0.33 -12.51
N TYR A 163 5.69 0.59 -12.65
CA TYR A 163 6.94 0.32 -13.38
C TYR A 163 7.80 -0.76 -12.70
N ARG A 164 7.84 -0.78 -11.37
CA ARG A 164 8.53 -1.86 -10.62
C ARG A 164 7.94 -3.23 -10.93
N ILE A 165 6.62 -3.35 -10.94
CA ILE A 165 5.90 -4.58 -11.28
C ILE A 165 6.16 -4.95 -12.75
N ASN A 166 6.07 -3.97 -13.66
CA ASN A 166 6.33 -4.15 -15.10
C ASN A 166 7.72 -4.74 -15.36
N LYS A 167 8.74 -4.19 -14.71
CA LYS A 167 10.13 -4.65 -14.87
C LYS A 167 10.50 -5.84 -14.00
N GLY A 168 9.70 -6.16 -12.97
CA GLY A 168 10.01 -7.20 -11.98
C GLY A 168 11.03 -6.77 -10.92
N VAL A 169 11.23 -5.46 -10.73
CA VAL A 169 12.15 -4.86 -9.74
C VAL A 169 11.35 -4.47 -8.50
N LEU A 170 11.03 -5.46 -7.66
CA LEU A 170 10.11 -5.27 -6.53
C LEU A 170 10.79 -4.68 -5.27
N ASP A 171 12.11 -4.74 -5.18
CA ASP A 171 12.85 -4.11 -4.07
C ASP A 171 12.86 -2.60 -4.23
N VAL A 172 12.29 -1.86 -3.27
CA VAL A 172 12.19 -0.40 -3.29
C VAL A 172 13.56 0.29 -3.23
N ALA A 173 14.58 -0.35 -2.68
CA ALA A 173 15.94 0.18 -2.63
C ALA A 173 16.71 0.02 -3.96
N ASN A 174 16.19 -0.79 -4.89
CA ASN A 174 16.85 -1.03 -6.18
C ASN A 174 16.38 -0.05 -7.27
N ASP A 175 16.86 1.19 -7.20
CA ASP A 175 16.56 2.20 -8.21
C ASP A 175 17.43 2.05 -9.46
N ASN A 176 18.59 1.43 -9.34
CA ASN A 176 19.50 1.23 -10.46
C ASN A 176 18.86 0.37 -11.56
N ASP A 177 18.28 -0.78 -11.19
CA ASP A 177 17.62 -1.64 -12.16
C ASP A 177 16.27 -1.07 -12.62
N LEU A 178 15.57 -0.35 -11.74
CA LEU A 178 14.34 0.33 -12.10
C LEU A 178 14.56 1.34 -13.24
N ASN A 179 15.64 2.12 -13.16
CA ASN A 179 15.95 3.18 -14.12
C ASN A 179 16.66 2.71 -15.39
N LYS A 180 17.16 1.47 -15.44
CA LYS A 180 17.73 0.93 -16.68
C LYS A 180 16.71 0.89 -17.81
N SER A 181 17.14 1.28 -19.00
CA SER A 181 16.34 1.03 -20.21
C SER A 181 16.17 -0.47 -20.41
N MET A 182 14.94 -0.89 -20.68
CA MET A 182 14.59 -2.30 -20.90
C MET A 182 13.67 -2.40 -22.10
N PRO A 183 14.01 -3.23 -23.10
CA PRO A 183 13.13 -3.51 -24.23
C PRO A 183 11.77 -4.03 -23.77
N ASP A 184 10.71 -3.74 -24.54
CA ASP A 184 9.33 -4.09 -24.14
C ASP A 184 9.12 -5.60 -24.02
N ASP A 185 9.74 -6.39 -24.86
CA ASP A 185 9.70 -7.85 -24.87
C ASP A 185 10.46 -8.51 -23.69
N SER A 186 11.33 -7.74 -23.03
CA SER A 186 12.12 -8.18 -21.87
C SER A 186 11.46 -7.84 -20.55
N LYS A 187 10.40 -7.02 -20.56
CA LYS A 187 9.65 -6.66 -19.36
C LYS A 187 8.89 -7.86 -18.83
N ARG A 188 8.91 -8.02 -17.49
CA ARG A 188 8.31 -9.18 -16.84
C ARG A 188 6.79 -9.26 -17.07
N ILE A 189 6.09 -8.14 -16.94
CA ILE A 189 4.64 -8.04 -17.14
C ILE A 189 4.37 -6.80 -18.00
N PRO A 190 3.94 -6.97 -19.27
CA PRO A 190 3.55 -5.83 -20.11
C PRO A 190 2.41 -5.01 -19.50
N PHE A 191 2.37 -3.71 -19.75
CA PHE A 191 1.30 -2.83 -19.22
C PHE A 191 -0.10 -3.29 -19.66
N CYS A 192 -0.26 -3.82 -20.88
CA CYS A 192 -1.53 -4.38 -21.34
C CYS A 192 -2.03 -5.59 -20.54
N ASN A 193 -1.18 -6.18 -19.71
CA ASN A 193 -1.52 -7.26 -18.78
C ASN A 193 -1.68 -6.78 -17.34
N MET A 194 -1.85 -5.49 -17.12
CA MET A 194 -1.99 -4.89 -15.79
C MET A 194 -3.37 -4.28 -15.63
N ILE A 195 -3.96 -4.49 -14.46
CA ILE A 195 -5.25 -3.93 -14.06
C ILE A 195 -5.04 -3.24 -12.72
N TYR A 196 -5.49 -1.99 -12.59
CA TYR A 196 -5.51 -1.27 -11.32
C TYR A 196 -6.95 -1.08 -10.85
N ILE A 197 -7.19 -1.30 -9.57
CA ILE A 197 -8.48 -1.13 -8.90
C ILE A 197 -8.27 -0.18 -7.72
N GLY A 198 -8.99 0.93 -7.72
CA GLY A 198 -8.95 1.96 -6.69
C GLY A 198 -10.27 2.72 -6.61
N ASP A 199 -10.47 3.48 -5.53
CA ASP A 199 -11.73 4.17 -5.22
C ASP A 199 -11.70 5.68 -5.48
N GLY A 200 -10.52 6.26 -5.70
CA GLY A 200 -10.35 7.70 -5.60
C GLY A 200 -9.65 8.41 -6.77
N LEU A 201 -9.74 9.74 -6.73
CA LEU A 201 -9.03 10.62 -7.66
C LEU A 201 -7.49 10.48 -7.55
N SER A 202 -6.99 10.01 -6.41
CA SER A 202 -5.59 9.70 -6.18
C SER A 202 -5.05 8.61 -7.11
N ASP A 203 -5.95 7.80 -7.69
CA ASP A 203 -5.60 6.67 -8.56
C ASP A 203 -5.65 7.03 -10.05
N VAL A 204 -6.22 8.21 -10.38
CA VAL A 204 -6.33 8.70 -11.77
C VAL A 204 -4.98 8.76 -12.50
N PRO A 205 -3.86 9.22 -11.87
CA PRO A 205 -2.57 9.23 -12.56
C PRO A 205 -2.11 7.87 -13.05
N LEU A 206 -2.55 6.78 -12.40
CA LEU A 206 -2.25 5.41 -12.81
C LEU A 206 -2.95 5.00 -14.10
N SER A 207 -4.14 5.56 -14.36
CA SER A 207 -4.89 5.30 -15.60
C SER A 207 -4.25 5.94 -16.83
N LEU A 208 -3.41 6.96 -16.66
CA LEU A 208 -2.73 7.67 -17.74
C LEU A 208 -1.50 6.92 -18.29
N ILE A 209 -1.05 5.85 -17.64
CA ILE A 209 0.08 5.03 -18.11
C ILE A 209 -0.31 4.17 -19.32
N HIS A 210 -1.57 4.09 -19.66
CA HIS A 210 -2.12 3.24 -20.73
C HIS A 210 -2.36 3.99 -22.06
N ILE A 211 -1.77 5.17 -22.23
CA ILE A 211 -1.86 5.93 -23.48
C ILE A 211 -0.63 5.66 -24.35
#